data_9021c74f5cda68acede548b7bcbc2fe8
#
_entry.id   9021c74f5cda68acede548b7bcbc2fe8
#
_cell.length_a   1.000
_cell.length_b   1.000
_cell.length_c   1.000
_cell.angle_alpha   90.00
_cell.angle_beta   90.00
_cell.angle_gamma   90.00
#
_symmetry.space_group_name_H-M   'P 1'
#
loop_
_entity.id
_entity.type
_entity.pdbx_description
1 polymer ?
#
loop_
_entity_poly.entity_id
_entity_poly.type
_entity_poly.pdbx_seq_one_letter_code
_entity_poly.pdbx_strand_id
1 'polypeptide(L)'
;STLMRSSAASDVYKRQEICSLSEMYQKLVQMDPDAVLPLLAYYGTDRLGLHGRMTGKARASAFKNRFRGYDRCLQSSLNYRQMDAWWRKQYDRSLKGYDVPTYRAVCKTVERCLETLLRENGHATEARLEYDFDDGLRLSYTDSDGVRLESMPLWTLSDGYRGVVGLVSDIAWRIAALNPFMGDSVIDWTPGVVLIDEVDLHLHPKWQSCILGVLMKSFPQIQFIVTTHAPMVISSVASDRLRVITLDDKNDGIYQAVSPKNETYGSSASLVLRHVMGSLDKPRKVQDLFDRFSRQMDACLLYTSPSPRD
;
A
#
# COMPACT_ATOMS: atom_id res chain seq x y z
N SER A 1 11.78 36.37 8.34
CA SER A 1 10.35 36.63 8.04
C SER A 1 9.99 36.44 6.55
N THR A 2 10.95 36.39 5.64
CA THR A 2 10.74 36.28 4.19
C THR A 2 10.44 34.83 3.76
N LEU A 3 11.00 33.83 4.43
CA LEU A 3 10.77 32.40 4.14
C LEU A 3 9.34 31.93 4.49
N MET A 4 8.72 32.47 5.55
CA MET A 4 7.34 32.12 5.91
C MET A 4 6.29 32.70 4.94
N ARG A 5 6.56 33.84 4.30
CA ARG A 5 5.66 34.43 3.29
C ARG A 5 5.66 33.65 1.97
N SER A 6 6.78 33.06 1.60
CA SER A 6 6.91 32.22 0.41
C SER A 6 6.11 30.90 0.53
N SER A 7 6.08 30.26 1.70
CA SER A 7 5.33 29.02 1.92
C SER A 7 3.82 29.25 1.87
N ALA A 8 3.32 30.31 2.53
CA ALA A 8 1.88 30.61 2.55
C ALA A 8 1.33 30.97 1.15
N ALA A 9 2.06 31.71 0.35
CA ALA A 9 1.69 32.01 -1.04
C ALA A 9 1.68 30.76 -1.92
N SER A 10 2.68 29.88 -1.77
CA SER A 10 2.75 28.58 -2.45
C SER A 10 1.58 27.66 -2.05
N ASP A 11 1.20 27.65 -0.78
CA ASP A 11 0.10 26.81 -0.28
C ASP A 11 -1.27 27.32 -0.76
N VAL A 12 -1.45 28.64 -0.88
CA VAL A 12 -2.65 29.23 -1.47
C VAL A 12 -2.75 28.88 -2.96
N TYR A 13 -1.65 28.97 -3.71
CA TYR A 13 -1.62 28.63 -5.13
C TYR A 13 -1.94 27.16 -5.38
N LYS A 14 -1.33 26.26 -4.61
CA LYS A 14 -1.62 24.82 -4.68
C LYS A 14 -3.09 24.49 -4.35
N ARG A 15 -3.69 25.18 -3.39
CA ARG A 15 -5.11 25.03 -3.08
C ARG A 15 -6.01 25.48 -4.25
N GLN A 16 -5.67 26.58 -4.93
CA GLN A 16 -6.42 27.03 -6.10
C GLN A 16 -6.38 26.02 -7.24
N GLU A 17 -5.23 25.40 -7.52
CA GLU A 17 -5.11 24.36 -8.56
C GLU A 17 -5.96 23.14 -8.24
N ILE A 18 -5.94 22.66 -6.98
CA ILE A 18 -6.78 21.53 -6.54
C ILE A 18 -8.26 21.85 -6.64
N CYS A 19 -8.68 23.07 -6.24
CA CYS A 19 -10.06 23.51 -6.39
C CYS A 19 -10.50 23.55 -7.85
N SER A 20 -9.68 24.11 -8.73
CA SER A 20 -9.93 24.18 -10.16
C SER A 20 -10.05 22.78 -10.80
N LEU A 21 -9.21 21.84 -10.40
CA LEU A 21 -9.28 20.45 -10.84
C LEU A 21 -10.58 19.78 -10.38
N SER A 22 -10.98 20.00 -9.14
CA SER A 22 -12.26 19.50 -8.58
C SER A 22 -13.46 20.02 -9.34
N GLU A 23 -13.49 21.33 -9.62
CA GLU A 23 -14.55 21.97 -10.42
C GLU A 23 -14.58 21.42 -11.86
N MET A 24 -13.41 21.21 -12.46
CA MET A 24 -13.32 20.61 -13.78
C MET A 24 -13.95 19.22 -13.83
N TYR A 25 -13.62 18.33 -12.88
CA TYR A 25 -14.24 17.00 -12.83
C TYR A 25 -15.73 17.04 -12.53
N GLN A 26 -16.20 17.98 -11.69
CA GLN A 26 -17.63 18.17 -11.48
C GLN A 26 -18.38 18.57 -12.74
N LYS A 27 -17.82 19.51 -13.51
CA LYS A 27 -18.37 19.92 -14.81
C LYS A 27 -18.32 18.77 -15.82
N LEU A 28 -17.21 18.02 -15.87
CA LEU A 28 -17.05 16.88 -16.75
C LEU A 28 -18.15 15.84 -16.52
N VAL A 29 -18.43 15.49 -15.26
CA VAL A 29 -19.50 14.52 -14.90
C VAL A 29 -20.89 15.07 -15.18
N GLN A 30 -21.08 16.38 -15.15
CA GLN A 30 -22.37 16.99 -15.55
C GLN A 30 -22.59 16.90 -17.06
N MET A 31 -21.52 17.02 -17.87
CA MET A 31 -21.59 16.93 -19.34
C MET A 31 -21.62 15.48 -19.82
N ASP A 32 -20.88 14.59 -19.14
CA ASP A 32 -20.79 13.16 -19.41
C ASP A 32 -20.89 12.37 -18.10
N PRO A 33 -22.07 11.81 -17.78
CA PRO A 33 -22.26 11.01 -16.58
C PRO A 33 -21.35 9.77 -16.47
N ASP A 34 -20.83 9.28 -17.61
CA ASP A 34 -19.94 8.13 -17.69
C ASP A 34 -18.46 8.51 -17.81
N ALA A 35 -18.14 9.81 -17.65
CA ALA A 35 -16.75 10.26 -17.56
C ALA A 35 -15.98 9.53 -16.45
N VAL A 36 -14.78 9.05 -16.77
CA VAL A 36 -13.92 8.30 -15.82
C VAL A 36 -13.34 9.25 -14.79
N LEU A 37 -13.56 8.94 -13.53
CA LEU A 37 -12.96 9.67 -12.41
C LEU A 37 -11.72 8.91 -11.88
N PRO A 38 -10.56 9.57 -11.79
CA PRO A 38 -9.35 8.94 -11.24
C PRO A 38 -9.47 8.73 -9.73
N LEU A 39 -8.89 7.64 -9.22
CA LEU A 39 -8.77 7.46 -7.77
C LEU A 39 -7.66 8.37 -7.23
N LEU A 40 -7.95 9.04 -6.12
CA LEU A 40 -6.97 9.70 -5.26
C LEU A 40 -7.19 9.21 -3.84
N ALA A 41 -6.15 8.64 -3.22
CA ALA A 41 -6.23 8.19 -1.83
C ALA A 41 -4.88 8.31 -1.11
N TYR A 42 -4.94 8.57 0.19
CA TYR A 42 -3.79 8.56 1.10
C TYR A 42 -4.09 7.67 2.30
N TYR A 43 -3.12 6.85 2.67
CA TYR A 43 -3.18 5.94 3.80
C TYR A 43 -1.95 6.15 4.68
N GLY A 44 -2.15 6.65 5.89
CA GLY A 44 -1.10 6.84 6.89
C GLY A 44 -0.86 5.61 7.76
N THR A 45 -0.02 5.77 8.76
CA THR A 45 0.32 4.72 9.72
C THR A 45 -0.82 4.37 10.67
N ASP A 46 -1.78 5.27 10.87
CA ASP A 46 -2.98 5.07 11.70
C ASP A 46 -4.13 4.35 10.96
N ARG A 47 -3.88 3.84 9.72
CA ARG A 47 -4.88 3.09 8.93
C ARG A 47 -5.41 1.83 9.62
N LEU A 48 -4.69 1.31 10.63
CA LEU A 48 -5.09 0.14 11.41
C LEU A 48 -5.95 0.45 12.65
N GLY A 49 -6.32 1.69 12.89
CA GLY A 49 -7.04 2.18 14.06
C GLY A 49 -8.39 1.52 14.39
N LEU A 50 -8.64 0.32 13.89
CA LEU A 50 -9.81 -0.49 14.23
C LEU A 50 -9.51 -1.43 15.40
N HIS A 51 -9.79 -0.93 16.58
CA HIS A 51 -9.92 -1.80 17.74
C HIS A 51 -11.40 -2.08 18.00
N GLY A 52 -11.86 -3.29 17.64
CA GLY A 52 -13.18 -3.78 17.99
C GLY A 52 -14.26 -3.67 16.92
N ARG A 53 -15.44 -4.23 17.25
CA ARG A 53 -16.65 -4.25 16.42
C ARG A 53 -17.10 -2.82 16.13
N MET A 54 -17.26 -2.47 14.86
CA MET A 54 -17.71 -1.13 14.46
C MET A 54 -19.22 -1.01 14.69
N THR A 55 -19.60 -0.54 15.86
CA THR A 55 -20.99 -0.19 16.18
C THR A 55 -21.23 1.29 15.92
N GLY A 56 -22.13 1.61 15.04
CA GLY A 56 -22.60 2.98 14.80
C GLY A 56 -23.03 3.24 13.35
N LYS A 57 -24.02 4.12 13.19
CA LYS A 57 -24.49 4.55 11.87
C LYS A 57 -23.39 5.32 11.14
N ALA A 58 -23.14 4.98 9.88
CA ALA A 58 -22.27 5.78 9.03
C ALA A 58 -22.78 7.23 8.98
N ARG A 59 -21.90 8.22 9.17
CA ARG A 59 -22.25 9.60 8.86
C ARG A 59 -22.59 9.67 7.37
N ALA A 60 -23.64 10.41 7.03
CA ALA A 60 -23.95 10.69 5.63
C ALA A 60 -22.69 11.27 4.97
N SER A 61 -22.32 10.73 3.81
CA SER A 61 -21.22 11.29 3.03
C SER A 61 -21.56 12.74 2.65
N ALA A 62 -20.59 13.63 2.71
CA ALA A 62 -20.72 14.99 2.21
C ALA A 62 -21.06 15.01 0.71
N PHE A 63 -20.68 13.94 -0.01
CA PHE A 63 -20.93 13.79 -1.43
C PHE A 63 -22.15 12.88 -1.68
N LYS A 64 -23.10 13.39 -2.43
CA LYS A 64 -24.16 12.59 -3.03
C LYS A 64 -23.60 12.00 -4.32
N ASN A 65 -24.02 10.77 -4.70
CA ASN A 65 -23.61 10.12 -5.97
C ASN A 65 -22.17 9.53 -5.95
N ARG A 66 -21.56 9.43 -7.13
CA ARG A 66 -20.27 8.77 -7.36
C ARG A 66 -19.08 9.47 -6.68
N PHE A 67 -19.10 10.77 -6.44
CA PHE A 67 -18.05 11.50 -5.73
C PHE A 67 -17.83 11.06 -4.27
N ARG A 68 -18.73 10.24 -3.69
CA ARG A 68 -18.51 9.64 -2.37
C ARG A 68 -17.23 8.80 -2.29
N GLY A 69 -16.69 8.32 -3.44
CA GLY A 69 -15.40 7.64 -3.49
C GLY A 69 -14.23 8.52 -3.03
N TYR A 70 -14.41 9.86 -3.10
CA TYR A 70 -13.42 10.82 -2.58
C TYR A 70 -13.65 11.23 -1.12
N ASP A 71 -14.73 10.72 -0.48
CA ASP A 71 -14.96 11.10 0.91
C ASP A 71 -13.79 10.63 1.79
N ARG A 72 -13.18 11.61 2.49
CA ARG A 72 -12.02 11.40 3.36
C ARG A 72 -10.83 10.70 2.67
N CYS A 73 -10.67 10.80 1.36
CA CYS A 73 -9.64 10.11 0.59
C CYS A 73 -8.20 10.55 0.92
N LEU A 74 -8.03 11.74 1.51
CA LEU A 74 -6.73 12.28 1.95
C LEU A 74 -6.55 12.23 3.48
N GLN A 75 -7.39 11.49 4.20
CA GLN A 75 -7.19 11.25 5.62
C GLN A 75 -6.38 9.97 5.81
N SER A 76 -5.49 9.97 6.79
CA SER A 76 -4.56 8.88 7.06
C SER A 76 -5.23 7.54 7.39
N SER A 77 -6.42 7.59 8.00
CA SER A 77 -7.18 6.41 8.40
C SER A 77 -8.13 5.92 7.32
N LEU A 78 -8.37 4.61 7.30
CA LEU A 78 -9.36 3.98 6.42
C LEU A 78 -10.78 4.49 6.72
N ASN A 79 -11.60 4.67 5.68
CA ASN A 79 -12.99 5.08 5.83
C ASN A 79 -13.93 3.87 5.99
N TYR A 80 -13.66 3.06 7.02
CA TYR A 80 -14.37 1.79 7.25
C TYR A 80 -15.89 1.91 7.26
N ARG A 81 -16.42 2.99 7.85
CA ARG A 81 -17.89 3.15 7.94
C ARG A 81 -18.54 3.31 6.57
N GLN A 82 -17.90 4.06 5.67
CA GLN A 82 -18.41 4.24 4.31
C GLN A 82 -18.19 2.98 3.48
N MET A 83 -17.05 2.34 3.67
CA MET A 83 -16.73 1.05 3.06
C MET A 83 -17.76 -0.01 3.48
N ASP A 84 -17.98 -0.21 4.78
CA ASP A 84 -18.95 -1.16 5.31
C ASP A 84 -20.39 -0.86 4.81
N ALA A 85 -20.81 0.39 4.84
CA ALA A 85 -22.12 0.80 4.31
C ALA A 85 -22.28 0.50 2.82
N TRP A 86 -21.19 0.62 2.03
CA TRP A 86 -21.20 0.24 0.62
C TRP A 86 -21.30 -1.27 0.45
N TRP A 87 -20.47 -2.06 1.18
CA TRP A 87 -20.49 -3.51 1.16
C TRP A 87 -21.87 -4.04 1.54
N ARG A 88 -22.43 -3.58 2.65
CA ARG A 88 -23.78 -3.93 3.12
C ARG A 88 -24.83 -3.70 2.06
N LYS A 89 -24.80 -2.54 1.43
CA LYS A 89 -25.75 -2.17 0.37
C LYS A 89 -25.62 -3.08 -0.85
N GLN A 90 -24.41 -3.39 -1.31
CA GLN A 90 -24.21 -4.22 -2.49
C GLN A 90 -24.57 -5.68 -2.20
N TYR A 91 -24.23 -6.17 -1.02
CA TYR A 91 -24.60 -7.51 -0.58
C TYR A 91 -26.12 -7.69 -0.49
N ASP A 92 -26.83 -6.75 0.15
CA ASP A 92 -28.32 -6.76 0.19
C ASP A 92 -28.92 -6.79 -1.21
N ARG A 93 -28.38 -6.02 -2.15
CA ARG A 93 -28.82 -6.05 -3.55
C ARG A 93 -28.57 -7.40 -4.21
N SER A 94 -27.41 -8.02 -3.96
CA SER A 94 -27.11 -9.34 -4.52
C SER A 94 -28.06 -10.42 -4.00
N LEU A 95 -28.41 -10.38 -2.71
CA LEU A 95 -29.40 -11.28 -2.11
C LEU A 95 -30.80 -11.11 -2.71
N LYS A 96 -31.14 -9.90 -3.13
CA LYS A 96 -32.42 -9.59 -3.81
C LYS A 96 -32.41 -9.95 -5.31
N GLY A 97 -31.34 -10.59 -5.79
CA GLY A 97 -31.22 -11.02 -7.19
C GLY A 97 -30.85 -9.92 -8.18
N TYR A 98 -30.46 -8.71 -7.72
CA TYR A 98 -29.94 -7.68 -8.62
C TYR A 98 -28.55 -8.04 -9.14
N ASP A 99 -28.29 -7.71 -10.39
CA ASP A 99 -26.92 -7.76 -10.91
C ASP A 99 -26.07 -6.63 -10.31
N VAL A 100 -24.93 -6.99 -9.73
CA VAL A 100 -24.01 -6.09 -9.02
C VAL A 100 -22.56 -6.30 -9.49
N PRO A 101 -22.27 -6.00 -10.77
CA PRO A 101 -20.98 -6.33 -11.38
C PRO A 101 -19.79 -5.65 -10.67
N THR A 102 -19.91 -4.39 -10.27
CA THR A 102 -18.85 -3.72 -9.51
C THR A 102 -18.56 -4.37 -8.17
N TYR A 103 -19.57 -4.92 -7.50
CA TYR A 103 -19.40 -5.67 -6.26
C TYR A 103 -18.62 -6.97 -6.50
N ARG A 104 -18.97 -7.72 -7.55
CA ARG A 104 -18.21 -8.91 -7.94
C ARG A 104 -16.75 -8.60 -8.25
N ALA A 105 -16.49 -7.53 -8.98
CA ALA A 105 -15.13 -7.08 -9.28
C ALA A 105 -14.32 -6.77 -8.01
N VAL A 106 -14.93 -6.08 -7.05
CA VAL A 106 -14.30 -5.76 -5.76
C VAL A 106 -14.01 -7.04 -4.97
N CYS A 107 -14.98 -7.96 -4.81
CA CYS A 107 -14.79 -9.24 -4.13
C CYS A 107 -13.62 -10.02 -4.74
N LYS A 108 -13.65 -10.25 -6.06
CA LYS A 108 -12.60 -10.98 -6.79
C LYS A 108 -11.22 -10.36 -6.60
N THR A 109 -11.13 -9.03 -6.56
CA THR A 109 -9.84 -8.34 -6.41
C THR A 109 -9.28 -8.55 -5.02
N VAL A 110 -10.10 -8.42 -3.97
CA VAL A 110 -9.68 -8.65 -2.58
C VAL A 110 -9.30 -10.12 -2.38
N GLU A 111 -10.11 -11.06 -2.86
CA GLU A 111 -9.84 -12.50 -2.79
C GLU A 111 -8.53 -12.87 -3.49
N ARG A 112 -8.31 -12.42 -4.73
CA ARG A 112 -7.07 -12.66 -5.50
C ARG A 112 -5.83 -12.10 -4.80
N CYS A 113 -5.95 -10.90 -4.23
CA CYS A 113 -4.87 -10.27 -3.47
C CYS A 113 -4.48 -11.15 -2.27
N LEU A 114 -5.48 -11.59 -1.49
CA LEU A 114 -5.29 -12.46 -0.34
C LEU A 114 -4.71 -13.82 -0.72
N GLU A 115 -5.26 -14.47 -1.74
CA GLU A 115 -4.75 -15.74 -2.24
C GLU A 115 -3.27 -15.66 -2.61
N THR A 116 -2.86 -14.59 -3.29
CA THR A 116 -1.46 -14.39 -3.65
C THR A 116 -0.58 -14.28 -2.41
N LEU A 117 -0.99 -13.48 -1.42
CA LEU A 117 -0.24 -13.32 -0.17
C LEU A 117 -0.20 -14.60 0.68
N LEU A 118 -1.29 -15.35 0.72
CA LEU A 118 -1.39 -16.59 1.46
C LEU A 118 -0.53 -17.70 0.84
N ARG A 119 -0.48 -17.78 -0.50
CA ARG A 119 0.40 -18.73 -1.22
C ARG A 119 1.87 -18.46 -0.97
N GLU A 120 2.30 -17.22 -0.91
CA GLU A 120 3.70 -16.86 -0.57
C GLU A 120 4.09 -17.33 0.84
N ASN A 121 3.14 -17.43 1.75
CA ASN A 121 3.36 -18.03 3.07
C ASN A 121 3.29 -19.56 3.09
N GLY A 122 2.84 -20.21 2.02
CA GLY A 122 2.61 -21.65 1.97
C GLY A 122 1.37 -22.10 2.78
N HIS A 123 0.42 -21.20 3.05
CA HIS A 123 -0.67 -21.47 3.98
C HIS A 123 -2.04 -21.63 3.34
N ALA A 124 -2.25 -21.25 2.07
CA ALA A 124 -3.56 -21.40 1.47
C ALA A 124 -3.56 -21.46 -0.05
N THR A 125 -4.58 -22.11 -0.59
CA THR A 125 -4.79 -22.27 -2.04
C THR A 125 -5.93 -21.38 -2.55
N GLU A 126 -6.94 -21.11 -1.73
CA GLU A 126 -8.13 -20.35 -2.09
C GLU A 126 -8.56 -19.44 -0.92
N ALA A 127 -8.90 -18.19 -1.19
CA ALA A 127 -9.47 -17.27 -0.22
C ALA A 127 -10.88 -16.86 -0.68
N ARG A 128 -11.80 -16.72 0.27
CA ARG A 128 -13.15 -16.26 0.03
C ARG A 128 -13.51 -15.14 0.99
N LEU A 129 -14.04 -14.07 0.42
CA LEU A 129 -14.55 -12.93 1.16
C LEU A 129 -16.08 -12.98 1.17
N GLU A 130 -16.64 -12.95 2.37
CA GLU A 130 -18.07 -12.96 2.60
C GLU A 130 -18.46 -11.69 3.36
N TYR A 131 -19.71 -11.26 3.25
CA TYR A 131 -20.24 -10.18 4.04
C TYR A 131 -21.36 -10.69 4.94
N ASP A 132 -21.32 -10.32 6.20
CA ASP A 132 -22.31 -10.61 7.21
C ASP A 132 -22.93 -9.31 7.74
N PHE A 133 -24.25 -9.29 8.01
CA PHE A 133 -24.93 -8.09 8.46
C PHE A 133 -24.59 -7.68 9.91
N ASP A 134 -24.13 -8.63 10.71
CA ASP A 134 -23.78 -8.40 12.11
C ASP A 134 -22.29 -8.21 12.32
N ASP A 135 -21.47 -8.97 11.58
CA ASP A 135 -20.02 -9.02 11.75
C ASP A 135 -19.25 -8.23 10.67
N GLY A 136 -19.91 -7.79 9.61
CA GLY A 136 -19.27 -7.12 8.48
C GLY A 136 -18.51 -8.08 7.56
N LEU A 137 -17.33 -7.68 7.10
CA LEU A 137 -16.50 -8.54 6.26
C LEU A 137 -15.95 -9.73 7.03
N ARG A 138 -16.06 -10.91 6.43
CA ARG A 138 -15.56 -12.20 6.91
C ARG A 138 -14.64 -12.81 5.88
N LEU A 139 -13.62 -13.51 6.36
CA LEU A 139 -12.63 -14.20 5.54
C LEU A 139 -12.66 -15.70 5.85
N SER A 140 -12.76 -16.54 4.83
CA SER A 140 -12.43 -17.96 4.89
C SER A 140 -11.33 -18.29 3.89
N TYR A 141 -10.50 -19.28 4.16
CA TYR A 141 -9.51 -19.76 3.24
C TYR A 141 -9.32 -21.27 3.35
N THR A 142 -8.84 -21.88 2.27
CA THR A 142 -8.50 -23.30 2.22
C THR A 142 -6.98 -23.41 2.40
N ASP A 143 -6.53 -24.19 3.37
CA ASP A 143 -5.12 -24.38 3.64
C ASP A 143 -4.41 -25.24 2.57
N SER A 144 -3.11 -25.47 2.74
CA SER A 144 -2.31 -26.30 1.82
C SER A 144 -2.74 -27.77 1.80
N ASP A 145 -3.39 -28.26 2.86
CA ASP A 145 -3.87 -29.63 3.01
C ASP A 145 -5.30 -29.80 2.47
N GLY A 146 -5.88 -28.74 1.92
CA GLY A 146 -7.23 -28.75 1.36
C GLY A 146 -8.34 -28.60 2.42
N VAL A 147 -7.99 -28.28 3.66
CA VAL A 147 -8.97 -28.06 4.74
C VAL A 147 -9.45 -26.61 4.66
N ARG A 148 -10.77 -26.45 4.50
CA ARG A 148 -11.40 -25.13 4.56
C ARG A 148 -11.50 -24.67 6.01
N LEU A 149 -10.86 -23.56 6.34
CA LEU A 149 -11.00 -22.92 7.63
C LEU A 149 -12.31 -22.15 7.71
N GLU A 150 -12.92 -22.15 8.89
CA GLU A 150 -14.19 -21.45 9.12
C GLU A 150 -14.07 -19.96 8.80
N SER A 151 -15.18 -19.41 8.30
CA SER A 151 -15.30 -17.99 8.02
C SER A 151 -15.16 -17.18 9.30
N MET A 152 -14.15 -16.31 9.37
CA MET A 152 -13.83 -15.49 10.54
C MET A 152 -14.10 -14.01 10.24
N PRO A 153 -14.71 -13.27 11.18
CA PRO A 153 -14.84 -11.82 11.04
C PRO A 153 -13.48 -11.14 10.89
N LEU A 154 -13.38 -10.12 10.02
CA LEU A 154 -12.12 -9.42 9.77
C LEU A 154 -11.49 -8.85 11.06
N TRP A 155 -12.29 -8.39 12.01
CA TRP A 155 -11.82 -7.83 13.27
C TRP A 155 -11.17 -8.85 14.22
N THR A 156 -11.35 -10.17 14.02
CA THR A 156 -10.68 -11.24 14.80
C THR A 156 -9.32 -11.64 14.23
N LEU A 157 -9.00 -11.20 13.01
CA LEU A 157 -7.74 -11.53 12.36
C LEU A 157 -6.57 -10.71 12.95
N SER A 158 -5.34 -11.16 12.68
CA SER A 158 -4.14 -10.39 13.05
C SER A 158 -4.09 -9.04 12.33
N ASP A 159 -3.32 -8.09 12.89
CA ASP A 159 -3.17 -6.74 12.33
C ASP A 159 -2.70 -6.74 10.89
N GLY A 160 -1.81 -7.65 10.51
CA GLY A 160 -1.32 -7.79 9.14
C GLY A 160 -2.45 -8.14 8.16
N TYR A 161 -3.29 -9.13 8.48
CA TYR A 161 -4.46 -9.48 7.66
C TYR A 161 -5.45 -8.32 7.58
N ARG A 162 -5.81 -7.74 8.73
CA ARG A 162 -6.75 -6.61 8.79
C ARG A 162 -6.25 -5.43 7.97
N GLY A 163 -4.95 -5.14 8.07
CA GLY A 163 -4.33 -4.04 7.33
C GLY A 163 -4.41 -4.22 5.83
N VAL A 164 -4.05 -5.40 5.33
CA VAL A 164 -4.10 -5.68 3.88
C VAL A 164 -5.52 -5.74 3.37
N VAL A 165 -6.40 -6.52 4.02
CA VAL A 165 -7.80 -6.63 3.58
C VAL A 165 -8.48 -5.27 3.62
N GLY A 166 -8.28 -4.51 4.70
CA GLY A 166 -8.83 -3.17 4.84
C GLY A 166 -8.36 -2.23 3.74
N LEU A 167 -7.04 -2.18 3.50
CA LEU A 167 -6.43 -1.34 2.47
C LEU A 167 -6.96 -1.68 1.06
N VAL A 168 -6.88 -2.95 0.68
CA VAL A 168 -7.31 -3.40 -0.65
C VAL A 168 -8.82 -3.22 -0.83
N SER A 169 -9.61 -3.50 0.19
CA SER A 169 -11.07 -3.29 0.17
C SER A 169 -11.43 -1.80 0.06
N ASP A 170 -10.72 -0.91 0.77
CA ASP A 170 -10.98 0.53 0.70
C ASP A 170 -10.62 1.10 -0.67
N ILE A 171 -9.49 0.72 -1.25
CA ILE A 171 -9.10 1.10 -2.63
C ILE A 171 -10.17 0.61 -3.62
N ALA A 172 -10.54 -0.67 -3.56
CA ALA A 172 -11.44 -1.29 -4.52
C ALA A 172 -12.86 -0.70 -4.46
N TRP A 173 -13.44 -0.49 -3.25
CA TRP A 173 -14.77 0.12 -3.16
C TRP A 173 -14.79 1.58 -3.62
N ARG A 174 -13.72 2.36 -3.37
CA ARG A 174 -13.61 3.74 -3.88
C ARG A 174 -13.64 3.77 -5.40
N ILE A 175 -12.85 2.91 -6.04
CA ILE A 175 -12.84 2.71 -7.49
C ILE A 175 -14.25 2.40 -8.00
N ALA A 176 -14.93 1.42 -7.38
CA ALA A 176 -16.28 1.01 -7.74
C ALA A 176 -17.34 2.13 -7.48
N ALA A 177 -17.14 2.94 -6.45
CA ALA A 177 -18.01 4.08 -6.17
C ALA A 177 -17.82 5.24 -7.16
N LEU A 178 -16.59 5.49 -7.60
CA LEU A 178 -16.25 6.54 -8.57
C LEU A 178 -16.74 6.21 -9.99
N ASN A 179 -16.61 4.95 -10.42
CA ASN A 179 -16.86 4.53 -11.79
C ASN A 179 -17.84 3.33 -11.90
N PRO A 180 -19.06 3.43 -11.33
CA PRO A 180 -19.98 2.30 -11.23
C PRO A 180 -20.46 1.79 -12.59
N PHE A 181 -20.42 2.60 -13.65
CA PHE A 181 -20.84 2.25 -15.00
C PHE A 181 -19.89 1.25 -15.71
N MET A 182 -18.65 1.13 -15.21
CA MET A 182 -17.64 0.21 -15.79
C MET A 182 -17.91 -1.27 -15.45
N GLY A 183 -18.82 -1.58 -14.52
CA GLY A 183 -19.20 -2.93 -14.18
C GLY A 183 -18.04 -3.79 -13.69
N ASP A 184 -17.86 -4.98 -14.25
CA ASP A 184 -16.81 -5.93 -13.87
C ASP A 184 -15.38 -5.45 -14.21
N SER A 185 -15.23 -4.49 -15.15
CA SER A 185 -13.94 -3.96 -15.57
C SER A 185 -13.46 -2.76 -14.74
N VAL A 186 -14.21 -2.34 -13.74
CA VAL A 186 -13.97 -1.10 -12.99
C VAL A 186 -12.58 -1.04 -12.33
N ILE A 187 -12.07 -2.17 -11.84
CA ILE A 187 -10.76 -2.24 -11.18
C ILE A 187 -9.61 -2.11 -12.20
N ASP A 188 -9.78 -2.77 -13.36
CA ASP A 188 -8.71 -2.87 -14.36
C ASP A 188 -8.52 -1.56 -15.15
N TRP A 189 -9.55 -0.71 -15.22
CA TRP A 189 -9.54 0.48 -16.08
C TRP A 189 -9.61 1.82 -15.34
N THR A 190 -9.82 1.84 -14.03
CA THR A 190 -9.83 3.09 -13.28
C THR A 190 -8.41 3.58 -13.00
N PRO A 191 -7.99 4.73 -13.56
CA PRO A 191 -6.70 5.32 -13.26
C PRO A 191 -6.68 5.97 -11.88
N GLY A 192 -5.48 6.20 -11.33
CA GLY A 192 -5.38 6.94 -10.08
C GLY A 192 -4.00 6.96 -9.47
N VAL A 193 -3.91 7.65 -8.33
CA VAL A 193 -2.71 7.73 -7.50
C VAL A 193 -3.07 7.37 -6.06
N VAL A 194 -2.32 6.48 -5.48
CA VAL A 194 -2.48 6.04 -4.09
C VAL A 194 -1.17 6.25 -3.34
N LEU A 195 -1.24 7.02 -2.27
CA LEU A 195 -0.14 7.29 -1.36
C LEU A 195 -0.28 6.38 -0.15
N ILE A 196 0.77 5.63 0.21
CA ILE A 196 0.75 4.74 1.39
C ILE A 196 2.00 5.00 2.22
N ASP A 197 1.79 5.43 3.46
CA ASP A 197 2.88 5.60 4.41
C ASP A 197 3.15 4.28 5.14
N GLU A 198 4.43 3.89 5.24
CA GLU A 198 4.87 2.61 5.82
C GLU A 198 4.07 1.40 5.29
N VAL A 199 4.20 1.12 3.99
CA VAL A 199 3.44 0.03 3.33
C VAL A 199 3.63 -1.33 4.01
N ASP A 200 4.76 -1.54 4.67
CA ASP A 200 5.17 -2.73 5.41
C ASP A 200 4.58 -2.85 6.81
N LEU A 201 3.81 -1.87 7.28
CA LEU A 201 3.29 -1.81 8.64
C LEU A 201 2.54 -3.09 9.03
N HIS A 202 2.99 -3.76 10.11
CA HIS A 202 2.48 -5.04 10.64
C HIS A 202 2.52 -6.24 9.68
N LEU A 203 3.22 -6.13 8.53
CA LEU A 203 3.34 -7.24 7.61
C LEU A 203 4.44 -8.22 8.03
N HIS A 204 4.14 -9.50 7.88
CA HIS A 204 5.16 -10.55 7.99
C HIS A 204 6.23 -10.35 6.89
N PRO A 205 7.54 -10.63 7.15
CA PRO A 205 8.62 -10.43 6.18
C PRO A 205 8.35 -11.04 4.78
N LYS A 206 7.72 -12.22 4.70
CA LYS A 206 7.33 -12.82 3.42
C LYS A 206 6.32 -11.96 2.64
N TRP A 207 5.39 -11.30 3.34
CA TRP A 207 4.43 -10.39 2.71
C TRP A 207 5.08 -9.06 2.32
N GLN A 208 6.06 -8.59 3.10
CA GLN A 208 6.83 -7.39 2.73
C GLN A 208 7.53 -7.56 1.38
N SER A 209 8.04 -8.76 1.06
CA SER A 209 8.72 -9.01 -0.21
C SER A 209 7.81 -9.04 -1.44
N CYS A 210 6.50 -9.22 -1.28
CA CYS A 210 5.57 -9.35 -2.41
C CYS A 210 4.45 -8.30 -2.45
N ILE A 211 4.21 -7.55 -1.37
CA ILE A 211 3.06 -6.64 -1.26
C ILE A 211 2.95 -5.64 -2.41
N LEU A 212 4.06 -5.03 -2.84
CA LEU A 212 4.05 -4.07 -3.93
C LEU A 212 3.67 -4.73 -5.27
N GLY A 213 4.22 -5.91 -5.53
CA GLY A 213 3.85 -6.69 -6.72
C GLY A 213 2.38 -7.08 -6.73
N VAL A 214 1.84 -7.46 -5.57
CA VAL A 214 0.42 -7.80 -5.41
C VAL A 214 -0.46 -6.57 -5.64
N LEU A 215 -0.15 -5.41 -5.05
CA LEU A 215 -0.91 -4.18 -5.25
C LEU A 215 -0.90 -3.73 -6.72
N MET A 216 0.27 -3.69 -7.35
CA MET A 216 0.39 -3.28 -8.76
C MET A 216 -0.35 -4.23 -9.72
N LYS A 217 -0.34 -5.54 -9.42
CA LYS A 217 -1.07 -6.54 -10.21
C LYS A 217 -2.57 -6.46 -10.00
N SER A 218 -3.01 -6.13 -8.78
CA SER A 218 -4.44 -6.02 -8.44
C SER A 218 -5.08 -4.74 -8.95
N PHE A 219 -4.28 -3.67 -9.14
CA PHE A 219 -4.75 -2.35 -9.58
C PHE A 219 -3.83 -1.80 -10.68
N PRO A 220 -3.95 -2.31 -11.92
CA PRO A 220 -2.96 -2.07 -12.98
C PRO A 220 -2.87 -0.63 -13.46
N GLN A 221 -3.91 0.19 -13.27
CA GLN A 221 -3.94 1.60 -13.67
C GLN A 221 -3.66 2.57 -12.50
N ILE A 222 -3.32 2.04 -11.32
CA ILE A 222 -3.02 2.86 -10.15
C ILE A 222 -1.51 3.05 -10.02
N GLN A 223 -1.09 4.31 -9.91
CA GLN A 223 0.27 4.65 -9.47
C GLN A 223 0.33 4.60 -7.94
N PHE A 224 1.16 3.71 -7.41
CA PHE A 224 1.45 3.66 -5.98
C PHE A 224 2.72 4.47 -5.66
N ILE A 225 2.62 5.39 -4.71
CA ILE A 225 3.75 6.11 -4.11
C ILE A 225 3.77 5.71 -2.64
N VAL A 226 4.80 4.99 -2.23
CA VAL A 226 4.84 4.39 -0.91
C VAL A 226 6.11 4.76 -0.16
N THR A 227 6.03 4.86 1.16
CA THR A 227 7.19 4.91 2.03
C THR A 227 7.39 3.55 2.71
N THR A 228 8.63 3.21 3.02
CA THR A 228 8.97 1.98 3.73
C THR A 228 10.31 2.10 4.45
N HIS A 229 10.42 1.41 5.57
CA HIS A 229 11.67 1.16 6.28
C HIS A 229 12.08 -0.32 6.23
N ALA A 230 11.34 -1.17 5.49
CA ALA A 230 11.61 -2.60 5.41
C ALA A 230 12.57 -2.95 4.28
N PRO A 231 13.74 -3.55 4.57
CA PRO A 231 14.68 -3.99 3.54
C PRO A 231 14.06 -4.98 2.54
N MET A 232 13.09 -5.80 2.98
CA MET A 232 12.40 -6.78 2.13
C MET A 232 11.51 -6.10 1.07
N VAL A 233 10.86 -4.97 1.40
CA VAL A 233 10.11 -4.17 0.44
C VAL A 233 11.07 -3.52 -0.56
N ILE A 234 12.16 -2.93 -0.08
CA ILE A 234 13.18 -2.27 -0.91
C ILE A 234 13.78 -3.27 -1.91
N SER A 235 14.11 -4.48 -1.46
CA SER A 235 14.67 -5.53 -2.34
C SER A 235 13.68 -6.11 -3.34
N SER A 236 12.40 -5.81 -3.22
CA SER A 236 11.37 -6.26 -4.16
C SER A 236 11.17 -5.35 -5.37
N VAL A 237 11.87 -4.22 -5.44
CA VAL A 237 11.75 -3.22 -6.52
C VAL A 237 13.10 -2.83 -7.10
N ALA A 238 13.11 -2.51 -8.39
CA ALA A 238 14.28 -2.02 -9.10
C ALA A 238 14.68 -0.61 -8.63
N SER A 239 15.98 -0.33 -8.68
CA SER A 239 16.58 0.92 -8.16
C SER A 239 16.04 2.19 -8.84
N ASP A 240 15.62 2.12 -10.09
CA ASP A 240 15.02 3.24 -10.85
C ASP A 240 13.69 3.72 -10.25
N ARG A 241 12.96 2.83 -9.56
CA ARG A 241 11.70 3.12 -8.87
C ARG A 241 11.88 3.57 -7.42
N LEU A 242 13.10 3.53 -6.91
CA LEU A 242 13.41 3.91 -5.52
C LEU A 242 13.94 5.34 -5.44
N ARG A 243 13.59 5.99 -4.34
CA ARG A 243 14.19 7.28 -3.93
C ARG A 243 14.54 7.21 -2.46
N VAL A 244 15.79 7.49 -2.14
CA VAL A 244 16.28 7.57 -0.77
C VAL A 244 16.22 9.04 -0.36
N ILE A 245 15.56 9.32 0.75
CA ILE A 245 15.49 10.67 1.30
C ILE A 245 16.70 10.86 2.21
N THR A 246 17.57 11.79 1.84
CA THR A 246 18.79 12.13 2.59
C THR A 246 18.84 13.63 2.88
N LEU A 247 19.55 14.01 3.95
CA LEU A 247 19.89 15.41 4.18
C LEU A 247 20.94 15.83 3.14
N ASP A 248 20.79 17.02 2.58
CA ASP A 248 21.80 17.61 1.72
C ASP A 248 22.89 18.24 2.61
N ASP A 249 24.09 17.64 2.62
CA ASP A 249 25.22 18.12 3.41
C ASP A 249 25.69 19.53 3.01
N LYS A 250 25.27 20.03 1.85
CA LYS A 250 25.67 21.35 1.31
C LYS A 250 24.65 22.45 1.61
N ASN A 251 23.41 22.08 1.90
CA ASN A 251 22.33 23.02 2.21
C ASN A 251 21.70 22.65 3.55
N ASP A 252 22.05 23.36 4.60
CA ASP A 252 21.58 23.13 5.96
C ASP A 252 20.06 22.86 6.04
N GLY A 253 19.72 21.63 6.36
CA GLY A 253 18.34 21.22 6.67
C GLY A 253 17.43 20.96 5.46
N ILE A 254 17.94 20.88 4.24
CA ILE A 254 17.16 20.52 3.05
C ILE A 254 17.28 19.01 2.80
N TYR A 255 16.14 18.34 2.72
CA TYR A 255 16.07 16.95 2.29
C TYR A 255 16.06 16.86 0.76
N GLN A 256 16.80 15.91 0.23
CA GLN A 256 16.81 15.59 -1.20
C GLN A 256 16.43 14.12 -1.42
N ALA A 257 15.76 13.85 -2.54
CA ALA A 257 15.41 12.52 -2.98
C ALA A 257 16.42 12.05 -4.04
N VAL A 258 17.22 11.05 -3.70
CA VAL A 258 18.27 10.51 -4.58
C VAL A 258 17.97 9.07 -4.97
N SER A 259 18.38 8.66 -6.18
CA SER A 259 18.32 7.26 -6.58
C SER A 259 19.43 6.46 -5.90
N PRO A 260 19.19 5.19 -5.51
CA PRO A 260 20.24 4.30 -5.05
C PRO A 260 21.36 4.18 -6.08
N LYS A 261 22.61 4.06 -5.62
CA LYS A 261 23.76 3.87 -6.52
C LYS A 261 23.85 2.47 -7.10
N ASN A 262 23.34 1.48 -6.37
CA ASN A 262 23.40 0.07 -6.71
C ASN A 262 22.00 -0.48 -6.99
N GLU A 263 21.94 -1.56 -7.79
CA GLU A 263 20.68 -2.29 -7.99
C GLU A 263 20.19 -2.90 -6.67
N THR A 264 18.89 -2.78 -6.44
CA THR A 264 18.23 -3.21 -5.20
C THR A 264 17.42 -4.48 -5.37
N TYR A 265 16.91 -4.73 -6.58
CA TYR A 265 16.08 -5.90 -6.86
C TYR A 265 16.84 -7.20 -6.61
N GLY A 266 16.28 -8.07 -5.78
CA GLY A 266 16.88 -9.35 -5.40
C GLY A 266 18.08 -9.25 -4.45
N SER A 267 18.42 -8.03 -3.97
CA SER A 267 19.49 -7.86 -2.99
C SER A 267 19.12 -8.45 -1.64
N SER A 268 20.11 -8.97 -0.91
CA SER A 268 19.87 -9.43 0.46
C SER A 268 19.54 -8.27 1.39
N ALA A 269 18.77 -8.54 2.45
CA ALA A 269 18.41 -7.53 3.45
C ALA A 269 19.65 -6.83 4.04
N SER A 270 20.75 -7.56 4.25
CA SER A 270 22.01 -7.00 4.75
C SER A 270 22.65 -6.00 3.78
N LEU A 271 22.57 -6.28 2.47
CA LEU A 271 23.08 -5.34 1.45
C LEU A 271 22.23 -4.08 1.38
N VAL A 272 20.89 -4.22 1.44
CA VAL A 272 19.97 -3.07 1.47
C VAL A 272 20.22 -2.21 2.69
N LEU A 273 20.34 -2.81 3.88
CA LEU A 273 20.64 -2.08 5.13
C LEU A 273 21.92 -1.26 5.01
N ARG A 274 23.02 -1.85 4.49
CA ARG A 274 24.30 -1.16 4.37
C ARG A 274 24.32 -0.12 3.27
N HIS A 275 23.90 -0.47 2.06
CA HIS A 275 24.15 0.35 0.87
C HIS A 275 23.04 1.32 0.54
N VAL A 276 21.80 1.05 0.99
CA VAL A 276 20.65 1.91 0.73
C VAL A 276 20.28 2.72 1.97
N MET A 277 20.21 2.04 3.13
CA MET A 277 19.74 2.66 4.37
C MET A 277 20.88 3.21 5.23
N GLY A 278 22.16 2.94 4.90
CA GLY A 278 23.31 3.40 5.67
C GLY A 278 23.38 2.84 7.10
N SER A 279 22.71 1.72 7.36
CA SER A 279 22.60 1.09 8.68
C SER A 279 23.56 -0.09 8.80
N LEU A 280 24.00 -0.37 10.03
CA LEU A 280 24.77 -1.58 10.31
C LEU A 280 23.83 -2.81 10.27
N ASP A 281 24.24 -3.85 9.59
CA ASP A 281 23.52 -5.13 9.52
C ASP A 281 23.85 -6.07 10.70
N LYS A 282 24.83 -5.70 11.53
CA LYS A 282 25.27 -6.44 12.70
C LYS A 282 25.40 -5.52 13.91
N PRO A 283 25.28 -6.04 15.14
CA PRO A 283 25.61 -5.28 16.34
C PRO A 283 27.03 -4.72 16.28
N ARG A 284 27.21 -3.49 16.73
CA ARG A 284 28.49 -2.75 16.60
C ARG A 284 29.72 -3.54 17.08
N LYS A 285 29.59 -4.24 18.21
CA LYS A 285 30.66 -5.10 18.75
C LYS A 285 31.06 -6.23 17.78
N VAL A 286 30.07 -6.81 17.06
CA VAL A 286 30.30 -7.87 16.09
C VAL A 286 30.92 -7.31 14.83
N GLN A 287 30.49 -6.14 14.37
CA GLN A 287 31.09 -5.43 13.25
C GLN A 287 32.56 -5.10 13.50
N ASP A 288 32.88 -4.57 14.69
CA ASP A 288 34.28 -4.27 15.08
C ASP A 288 35.17 -5.53 15.07
N LEU A 289 34.63 -6.69 15.45
CA LEU A 289 35.36 -7.97 15.37
C LEU A 289 35.60 -8.39 13.92
N PHE A 290 34.61 -8.28 13.05
CA PHE A 290 34.76 -8.58 11.63
C PHE A 290 35.79 -7.65 10.97
N ASP A 291 35.75 -6.36 11.26
CA ASP A 291 36.67 -5.37 10.72
C ASP A 291 38.13 -5.62 11.20
N ARG A 292 38.30 -6.08 12.45
CA ARG A 292 39.62 -6.50 12.95
C ARG A 292 40.12 -7.76 12.24
N PHE A 293 39.23 -8.76 12.09
CA PHE A 293 39.56 -9.99 11.40
C PHE A 293 39.94 -9.76 9.95
N SER A 294 39.14 -8.96 9.21
CA SER A 294 39.44 -8.60 7.82
C SER A 294 40.79 -7.91 7.69
N ARG A 295 41.08 -6.93 8.56
CA ARG A 295 42.40 -6.27 8.57
C ARG A 295 43.57 -7.21 8.84
N GLN A 296 43.38 -8.21 9.73
CA GLN A 296 44.39 -9.22 9.98
C GLN A 296 44.61 -10.16 8.78
N MET A 297 43.50 -10.57 8.13
CA MET A 297 43.57 -11.40 6.92
C MET A 297 44.27 -10.65 5.77
N ASP A 298 43.95 -9.38 5.54
CA ASP A 298 44.61 -8.57 4.51
C ASP A 298 46.10 -8.39 4.80
N ALA A 299 46.49 -8.22 6.05
CA ALA A 299 47.90 -8.16 6.47
C ALA A 299 48.61 -9.51 6.26
N CYS A 300 47.93 -10.65 6.51
CA CYS A 300 48.49 -11.99 6.25
C CYS A 300 48.66 -12.27 4.74
N LEU A 301 47.68 -11.84 3.92
CA LEU A 301 47.77 -12.03 2.46
C LEU A 301 48.88 -11.21 1.81
N LEU A 302 49.21 -10.03 2.35
CA LEU A 302 50.38 -9.23 1.92
C LEU A 302 51.70 -9.95 2.20
N TYR A 303 51.79 -10.80 3.23
CA TYR A 303 52.98 -11.57 3.57
C TYR A 303 53.14 -12.87 2.76
N THR A 304 52.06 -13.36 2.12
CA THR A 304 52.10 -14.61 1.32
C THR A 304 52.20 -14.35 -0.19
N SER A 305 52.26 -13.09 -0.62
CA SER A 305 52.57 -12.78 -2.03
C SER A 305 54.03 -13.16 -2.34
N PRO A 306 54.32 -14.06 -3.27
CA PRO A 306 55.69 -14.39 -3.60
C PRO A 306 56.40 -13.14 -4.11
N SER A 307 57.52 -12.84 -3.49
CA SER A 307 58.47 -11.82 -3.99
C SER A 307 58.79 -12.15 -5.45
N PRO A 308 58.71 -11.21 -6.37
CA PRO A 308 59.26 -11.43 -7.70
C PRO A 308 60.75 -11.62 -7.57
N ARG A 309 61.21 -12.86 -7.63
CA ARG A 309 62.64 -13.17 -7.87
C ARG A 309 62.79 -13.43 -9.34
N ASP A 310 63.55 -12.54 -9.93
CA ASP A 310 64.44 -12.64 -11.13
C ASP A 310 63.82 -13.28 -12.38
#